data_a364e1a9eda0603c829042643c1fcfbf
#
_entry.id   a364e1a9eda0603c829042643c1fcfbf
#
_cell.length_a   1.000
_cell.length_b   1.000
_cell.length_c   1.000
_cell.angle_alpha   90.00
_cell.angle_beta   90.00
_cell.angle_gamma   90.00
#
_symmetry.space_group_name_H-M   'P 1'
#
loop_
_entity.id
_entity.type
_entity.pdbx_description
1 polymer ?
#
loop_
_entity_poly.entity_id
_entity_poly.type
_entity_poly.pdbx_seq_one_letter_code
_entity_poly.pdbx_strand_id
1 'polypeptide(L)'
;IESLYNVNPVTGEKLIDWSQLNYKYEIYDYTAAALRRNRINPQERSLNTDIQINPDEVVMISKDTAYYDDEGRVVRETINRPLSGPWDFLNTYIVNIYPDTTCWVNDFRNSDNEAYLRSYFSNPAYNDYPVVGVTWEQANAFCAWRTDYLLKGLGPEARFVQRYRLPTEAEWEFAARGKNQSEFPWDNADVKNGDGCFYANFKPDRGNYTKDGNLITSKVGIYSPNSNGLYDMAGNVAEWTSTVYTEAGVDAMNDLNPDLKYNAAKEDPYRLKKKSVRGGSWKDPESFIRSAWRSWEYQNQPRSYIGFRCVRSLATTSSAKQKPS
;
A
#
# COMPACT_ATOMS: atom_id res chain seq x y z
N ILE A 1 -3.28 22.14 -17.90
CA ILE A 1 -2.89 22.58 -16.52
C ILE A 1 -3.88 23.64 -16.01
N GLU A 2 -4.36 24.58 -16.84
CA GLU A 2 -5.35 25.60 -16.39
C GLU A 2 -6.69 24.99 -15.96
N SER A 3 -7.09 23.86 -16.53
CA SER A 3 -8.31 23.13 -16.15
C SER A 3 -8.28 22.52 -14.74
N LEU A 4 -7.10 22.45 -14.12
CA LEU A 4 -6.94 21.95 -12.75
C LEU A 4 -7.18 23.03 -11.68
N TYR A 5 -7.50 24.25 -12.08
CA TYR A 5 -7.70 25.35 -11.14
C TYR A 5 -9.14 25.84 -11.16
N ASN A 6 -9.75 25.92 -9.99
CA ASN A 6 -10.95 26.70 -9.76
C ASN A 6 -10.54 28.14 -9.40
N VAL A 7 -11.11 29.12 -10.08
CA VAL A 7 -10.89 30.53 -9.76
C VAL A 7 -11.98 30.98 -8.81
N ASN A 8 -11.62 31.45 -7.62
CA ASN A 8 -12.59 32.07 -6.72
C ASN A 8 -13.17 33.32 -7.39
N PRO A 9 -14.49 33.38 -7.66
CA PRO A 9 -15.08 34.48 -8.41
C PRO A 9 -15.03 35.82 -7.67
N VAL A 10 -14.79 35.82 -6.36
CA VAL A 10 -14.75 37.04 -5.53
C VAL A 10 -13.32 37.55 -5.36
N THR A 11 -12.34 36.65 -5.08
CA THR A 11 -10.96 37.03 -4.75
C THR A 11 -10.04 36.92 -5.97
N GLY A 12 -10.44 36.21 -7.04
CA GLY A 12 -9.58 35.90 -8.19
C GLY A 12 -8.49 34.86 -7.88
N GLU A 13 -8.47 34.29 -6.68
CA GLU A 13 -7.48 33.32 -6.24
C GLU A 13 -7.69 31.99 -7.00
N LYS A 14 -6.59 31.43 -7.53
CA LYS A 14 -6.59 30.13 -8.19
C LYS A 14 -6.37 29.04 -7.15
N LEU A 15 -7.36 28.20 -6.93
CA LEU A 15 -7.29 27.03 -6.06
C LEU A 15 -7.24 25.76 -6.93
N ILE A 16 -6.37 24.83 -6.58
CA ILE A 16 -6.30 23.54 -7.28
C ILE A 16 -7.60 22.78 -7.04
N ASP A 17 -8.24 22.35 -8.11
CA ASP A 17 -9.34 21.38 -8.04
C ASP A 17 -8.79 19.97 -7.88
N TRP A 18 -8.59 19.58 -6.65
CA TRP A 18 -8.07 18.28 -6.26
C TRP A 18 -8.96 17.10 -6.65
N SER A 19 -10.27 17.33 -6.89
CA SER A 19 -11.18 16.28 -7.41
C SER A 19 -10.75 15.78 -8.79
N GLN A 20 -10.01 16.60 -9.55
CA GLN A 20 -9.50 16.26 -10.87
C GLN A 20 -8.08 15.66 -10.85
N LEU A 21 -7.43 15.59 -9.69
CA LEU A 21 -6.11 15.00 -9.56
C LEU A 21 -6.19 13.47 -9.61
N ASN A 22 -6.48 12.95 -10.79
CA ASN A 22 -6.61 11.52 -11.02
C ASN A 22 -5.36 10.97 -11.71
N TYR A 23 -4.86 9.84 -11.21
CA TYR A 23 -3.79 9.08 -11.83
C TYR A 23 -4.34 7.80 -12.46
N LYS A 24 -4.13 7.66 -13.77
CA LYS A 24 -4.49 6.45 -14.52
C LYS A 24 -3.26 5.57 -14.66
N TYR A 25 -3.39 4.30 -14.31
CA TYR A 25 -2.35 3.30 -14.47
C TYR A 25 -2.90 1.94 -14.82
N GLU A 26 -2.03 1.07 -15.31
CA GLU A 26 -2.37 -0.28 -15.70
C GLU A 26 -1.46 -1.29 -15.00
N ILE A 27 -2.05 -2.41 -14.56
CA ILE A 27 -1.32 -3.51 -13.94
C ILE A 27 -1.69 -4.80 -14.65
N TYR A 28 -0.66 -5.51 -15.12
CA TYR A 28 -0.82 -6.85 -15.66
C TYR A 28 -0.97 -7.86 -14.52
N ASP A 29 -2.05 -8.63 -14.53
CA ASP A 29 -2.30 -9.68 -13.53
C ASP A 29 -1.53 -10.94 -13.90
N TYR A 30 -0.27 -10.99 -13.49
CA TYR A 30 0.59 -12.16 -13.69
C TYR A 30 0.07 -13.40 -12.94
N THR A 31 -0.66 -13.22 -11.83
CA THR A 31 -1.21 -14.32 -11.05
C THR A 31 -2.33 -15.01 -11.83
N ALA A 32 -3.28 -14.24 -12.32
CA ALA A 32 -4.33 -14.78 -13.17
C ALA A 32 -3.76 -15.37 -14.47
N ALA A 33 -2.82 -14.69 -15.12
CA ALA A 33 -2.19 -15.17 -16.35
C ALA A 33 -1.38 -16.46 -16.17
N ALA A 34 -0.81 -16.69 -14.98
CA ALA A 34 -0.02 -17.89 -14.67
C ALA A 34 -0.90 -19.13 -14.41
N LEU A 35 -2.19 -18.95 -14.12
CA LEU A 35 -3.07 -20.08 -13.88
C LEU A 35 -3.20 -20.94 -15.15
N ARG A 36 -3.03 -22.25 -15.03
CA ARG A 36 -3.14 -23.17 -16.18
C ARG A 36 -4.48 -23.08 -16.90
N ARG A 37 -5.59 -22.97 -16.18
CA ARG A 37 -6.93 -22.80 -16.77
C ARG A 37 -7.05 -21.57 -17.67
N ASN A 38 -6.19 -20.57 -17.45
CA ASN A 38 -6.18 -19.30 -18.16
C ASN A 38 -5.13 -19.26 -19.29
N ARG A 39 -4.52 -20.40 -19.65
CA ARG A 39 -3.64 -20.46 -20.83
C ARG A 39 -4.41 -20.16 -22.10
N ILE A 40 -3.87 -19.31 -22.95
CA ILE A 40 -4.50 -18.94 -24.22
C ILE A 40 -4.62 -20.16 -25.11
N ASN A 41 -3.55 -20.98 -25.19
CA ASN A 41 -3.60 -22.25 -25.88
C ASN A 41 -4.36 -23.30 -25.05
N PRO A 42 -5.51 -23.80 -25.50
CA PRO A 42 -6.30 -24.79 -24.75
C PRO A 42 -5.52 -26.05 -24.39
N GLN A 43 -4.61 -26.52 -25.23
CA GLN A 43 -3.79 -27.70 -24.99
C GLN A 43 -2.83 -27.59 -23.79
N GLU A 44 -2.50 -26.35 -23.40
CA GLU A 44 -1.64 -26.07 -22.24
C GLU A 44 -2.41 -25.96 -20.92
N ARG A 45 -3.74 -26.06 -20.93
CA ARG A 45 -4.60 -25.87 -19.75
C ARG A 45 -4.59 -27.05 -18.80
N SER A 46 -4.35 -28.28 -19.32
CA SER A 46 -4.33 -29.50 -18.50
C SER A 46 -2.99 -29.78 -17.84
N LEU A 47 -3.05 -30.37 -16.63
CA LEU A 47 -1.90 -30.96 -15.93
C LEU A 47 -1.65 -32.41 -16.35
N ASN A 48 -2.68 -33.06 -16.88
CA ASN A 48 -2.71 -34.47 -17.22
C ASN A 48 -2.92 -34.60 -18.72
N THR A 49 -2.00 -35.26 -19.39
CA THR A 49 -2.05 -35.50 -20.84
C THR A 49 -3.21 -36.45 -21.25
N ASP A 50 -3.78 -37.19 -20.27
CA ASP A 50 -4.86 -38.12 -20.50
C ASP A 50 -6.26 -37.47 -20.47
N ILE A 51 -6.32 -36.18 -20.01
CA ILE A 51 -7.57 -35.41 -20.01
C ILE A 51 -7.71 -34.68 -21.34
N GLN A 52 -8.70 -35.10 -22.13
CA GLN A 52 -9.09 -34.35 -23.34
C GLN A 52 -9.73 -33.03 -22.90
N ILE A 53 -9.10 -31.91 -23.26
CA ILE A 53 -9.67 -30.59 -23.09
C ILE A 53 -10.51 -30.26 -24.31
N ASN A 54 -11.74 -29.85 -24.07
CA ASN A 54 -12.56 -29.31 -25.14
C ASN A 54 -11.95 -28.01 -25.64
N PRO A 55 -11.39 -27.93 -26.86
CA PRO A 55 -10.78 -26.70 -27.38
C PRO A 55 -11.80 -25.56 -27.54
N ASP A 56 -13.08 -25.89 -27.64
CA ASP A 56 -14.18 -24.93 -27.78
C ASP A 56 -14.69 -24.40 -26.43
N GLU A 57 -14.12 -24.85 -25.30
CA GLU A 57 -14.47 -24.37 -23.99
C GLU A 57 -14.00 -22.91 -23.81
N VAL A 58 -14.97 -22.03 -23.62
CA VAL A 58 -14.74 -20.62 -23.42
C VAL A 58 -14.30 -20.36 -21.97
N VAL A 59 -13.06 -19.95 -21.78
CA VAL A 59 -12.58 -19.52 -20.46
C VAL A 59 -12.99 -18.07 -20.22
N MET A 60 -13.77 -17.85 -19.17
CA MET A 60 -14.16 -16.51 -18.73
C MET A 60 -13.16 -15.99 -17.72
N ILE A 61 -12.75 -14.74 -17.88
CA ILE A 61 -11.89 -14.03 -16.93
C ILE A 61 -12.55 -12.76 -16.46
N SER A 62 -12.23 -12.37 -15.23
CA SER A 62 -12.62 -11.07 -14.65
C SER A 62 -11.49 -10.09 -14.84
N LYS A 63 -11.82 -8.89 -15.27
CA LYS A 63 -10.88 -7.79 -15.51
C LYS A 63 -11.42 -6.52 -14.88
N ASP A 64 -10.60 -5.88 -14.04
CA ASP A 64 -10.91 -4.56 -13.52
C ASP A 64 -10.62 -3.50 -14.60
N THR A 65 -11.59 -2.62 -14.81
CA THR A 65 -11.45 -1.51 -15.75
C THR A 65 -11.95 -0.21 -15.15
N ALA A 66 -11.29 0.88 -15.51
CA ALA A 66 -11.71 2.23 -15.16
C ALA A 66 -11.59 3.15 -16.37
N TYR A 67 -12.57 3.99 -16.56
CA TYR A 67 -12.63 4.98 -17.65
C TYR A 67 -13.39 6.23 -17.21
N TYR A 68 -13.35 7.28 -18.02
CA TYR A 68 -14.16 8.48 -17.83
C TYR A 68 -15.44 8.35 -18.66
N ASP A 69 -16.59 8.61 -18.03
CA ASP A 69 -17.86 8.73 -18.75
C ASP A 69 -17.94 10.05 -19.52
N ASP A 70 -19.09 10.27 -20.21
CA ASP A 70 -19.30 11.47 -21.02
C ASP A 70 -19.35 12.77 -20.19
N GLU A 71 -19.63 12.66 -18.88
CA GLU A 71 -19.59 13.77 -17.93
C GLU A 71 -18.21 13.94 -17.25
N GLY A 72 -17.23 13.13 -17.61
CA GLY A 72 -15.87 13.19 -17.07
C GLY A 72 -15.71 12.55 -15.70
N ARG A 73 -16.70 11.78 -15.21
CA ARG A 73 -16.63 11.07 -13.94
C ARG A 73 -15.92 9.73 -14.11
N VAL A 74 -15.17 9.32 -13.09
CA VAL A 74 -14.51 8.02 -13.09
C VAL A 74 -15.53 6.91 -12.87
N VAL A 75 -15.67 6.04 -13.85
CA VAL A 75 -16.44 4.80 -13.76
C VAL A 75 -15.46 3.65 -13.54
N ARG A 76 -15.79 2.77 -12.57
CA ARG A 76 -15.00 1.56 -12.26
C ARG A 76 -15.94 0.37 -12.27
N GLU A 77 -15.53 -0.66 -12.98
CA GLU A 77 -16.27 -1.90 -13.09
C GLU A 77 -15.36 -3.11 -13.25
N THR A 78 -15.82 -4.26 -12.80
CA THR A 78 -15.19 -5.54 -13.10
C THR A 78 -15.98 -6.20 -14.22
N ILE A 79 -15.38 -6.33 -15.38
CA ILE A 79 -15.99 -6.95 -16.54
C ILE A 79 -15.59 -8.43 -16.65
N ASN A 80 -16.57 -9.30 -16.92
CA ASN A 80 -16.35 -10.70 -17.24
C ASN A 80 -16.38 -10.85 -18.76
N ARG A 81 -15.31 -11.40 -19.32
CA ARG A 81 -15.19 -11.57 -20.77
C ARG A 81 -14.49 -12.88 -21.15
N PRO A 82 -14.74 -13.41 -22.33
CA PRO A 82 -13.96 -14.52 -22.86
C PRO A 82 -12.48 -14.17 -22.99
N LEU A 83 -11.62 -15.10 -22.59
CA LEU A 83 -10.17 -14.98 -22.78
C LEU A 83 -9.83 -15.01 -24.27
N SER A 84 -9.27 -13.94 -24.79
CA SER A 84 -8.89 -13.80 -26.20
C SER A 84 -7.41 -13.51 -26.41
N GLY A 85 -6.74 -12.97 -25.40
CA GLY A 85 -5.32 -12.62 -25.52
C GLY A 85 -4.68 -12.14 -24.22
N PRO A 86 -3.38 -11.84 -24.25
CA PRO A 86 -2.64 -11.39 -23.06
C PRO A 86 -3.20 -10.10 -22.45
N TRP A 87 -3.75 -9.19 -23.26
CA TRP A 87 -4.33 -7.92 -22.81
C TRP A 87 -5.58 -8.11 -21.92
N ASP A 88 -6.15 -9.29 -21.88
CA ASP A 88 -7.30 -9.57 -21.02
C ASP A 88 -6.90 -9.63 -19.54
N PHE A 89 -5.61 -9.76 -19.23
CA PHE A 89 -5.06 -9.70 -17.89
C PHE A 89 -4.55 -8.30 -17.51
N LEU A 90 -4.77 -7.28 -18.34
CA LEU A 90 -4.34 -5.92 -18.08
C LEU A 90 -5.46 -5.14 -17.41
N ASN A 91 -5.40 -5.02 -16.09
CA ASN A 91 -6.34 -4.24 -15.29
C ASN A 91 -6.03 -2.74 -15.38
N THR A 92 -7.06 -1.91 -15.49
CA THR A 92 -6.93 -0.45 -15.60
C THR A 92 -7.56 0.22 -14.38
N TYR A 93 -6.83 1.14 -13.77
CA TYR A 93 -7.27 1.90 -12.60
C TYR A 93 -7.16 3.40 -12.85
N ILE A 94 -8.15 4.15 -12.35
CA ILE A 94 -8.11 5.62 -12.26
C ILE A 94 -8.39 5.96 -10.81
N VAL A 95 -7.43 6.59 -10.14
CA VAL A 95 -7.49 6.87 -8.71
C VAL A 95 -7.24 8.35 -8.48
N ASN A 96 -8.12 9.00 -7.72
CA ASN A 96 -7.83 10.33 -7.21
C ASN A 96 -6.69 10.24 -6.21
N ILE A 97 -5.65 11.04 -6.40
CA ILE A 97 -4.39 10.91 -5.64
C ILE A 97 -4.29 11.88 -4.47
N TYR A 98 -5.25 12.80 -4.30
CA TYR A 98 -5.20 13.74 -3.19
C TYR A 98 -5.62 13.06 -1.88
N PRO A 99 -4.84 13.19 -0.79
CA PRO A 99 -5.19 12.61 0.51
C PRO A 99 -6.47 13.24 1.08
N ASP A 100 -7.24 12.46 1.81
CA ASP A 100 -8.39 12.98 2.54
C ASP A 100 -7.95 13.70 3.82
N THR A 101 -7.93 15.02 3.77
CA THR A 101 -7.56 15.85 4.91
C THR A 101 -8.58 15.80 6.04
N THR A 102 -9.84 15.45 5.74
CA THR A 102 -10.91 15.39 6.75
C THR A 102 -10.70 14.28 7.77
N CYS A 103 -9.82 13.30 7.49
CA CYS A 103 -9.46 12.23 8.42
C CYS A 103 -8.99 12.77 9.78
N TRP A 104 -8.33 13.93 9.84
CA TRP A 104 -7.87 14.55 11.07
C TRP A 104 -9.01 14.90 12.03
N VAL A 105 -10.17 15.30 11.51
CA VAL A 105 -11.37 15.61 12.30
C VAL A 105 -12.24 14.38 12.51
N ASN A 106 -12.38 13.53 11.47
CA ASN A 106 -13.24 12.36 11.52
C ASN A 106 -12.75 11.29 12.49
N ASP A 107 -11.43 11.08 12.60
CA ASP A 107 -10.84 10.10 13.50
C ASP A 107 -10.92 10.51 14.98
N PHE A 108 -10.94 11.83 15.26
CA PHE A 108 -10.91 12.40 16.61
C PHE A 108 -11.89 13.56 16.75
N ARG A 109 -13.18 13.26 16.74
CA ARG A 109 -14.28 14.25 16.68
C ARG A 109 -14.31 15.28 17.81
N ASN A 110 -13.66 15.00 18.94
CA ASN A 110 -13.66 15.87 20.12
C ASN A 110 -12.31 16.56 20.35
N SER A 111 -11.44 16.58 19.36
CA SER A 111 -10.13 17.23 19.42
C SER A 111 -10.06 18.40 18.46
N ASP A 112 -9.29 19.44 18.81
CA ASP A 112 -9.08 20.65 18.01
C ASP A 112 -8.12 20.39 16.81
N ASN A 113 -8.40 19.35 16.03
CA ASN A 113 -7.55 18.92 14.91
C ASN A 113 -7.80 19.67 13.60
N GLU A 114 -8.67 20.69 13.60
CA GLU A 114 -8.95 21.50 12.40
C GLU A 114 -7.69 22.17 11.81
N ALA A 115 -6.72 22.49 12.65
CA ALA A 115 -5.46 23.06 12.19
C ALA A 115 -4.71 22.10 11.26
N TYR A 116 -4.72 20.80 11.56
CA TYR A 116 -4.06 19.76 10.73
C TYR A 116 -4.81 19.50 9.43
N LEU A 117 -6.16 19.53 9.46
CA LEU A 117 -6.97 19.45 8.26
C LEU A 117 -6.56 20.51 7.23
N ARG A 118 -6.27 21.73 7.69
CA ARG A 118 -5.93 22.85 6.80
C ARG A 118 -4.46 22.91 6.41
N SER A 119 -3.56 22.48 7.30
CA SER A 119 -2.14 22.78 7.16
C SER A 119 -1.24 21.57 6.90
N TYR A 120 -1.66 20.34 7.22
CA TYR A 120 -0.77 19.18 7.16
C TYR A 120 -0.16 18.94 5.77
N PHE A 121 -0.93 19.15 4.70
CA PHE A 121 -0.47 18.97 3.32
C PHE A 121 -0.08 20.27 2.60
N SER A 122 -0.30 21.41 3.21
CA SER A 122 -0.02 22.72 2.58
C SER A 122 1.12 23.48 3.25
N ASN A 123 1.41 23.23 4.52
CA ASN A 123 2.45 23.93 5.24
C ASN A 123 3.81 23.22 5.10
N PRO A 124 4.87 23.89 4.62
CA PRO A 124 6.21 23.31 4.47
C PRO A 124 6.80 22.71 5.75
N ALA A 125 6.31 23.07 6.93
CA ALA A 125 6.73 22.46 8.20
C ALA A 125 6.50 20.94 8.26
N TYR A 126 5.54 20.43 7.47
CA TYR A 126 5.21 19.01 7.40
C TYR A 126 5.84 18.27 6.20
N ASN A 127 6.74 18.90 5.43
CA ASN A 127 7.33 18.27 4.25
C ASN A 127 8.06 16.95 4.55
N ASP A 128 8.64 16.83 5.75
CA ASP A 128 9.37 15.65 6.20
C ASP A 128 8.51 14.68 7.03
N TYR A 129 7.21 14.91 7.11
CA TYR A 129 6.28 14.07 7.85
C TYR A 129 5.68 12.98 6.94
N PRO A 130 5.22 11.84 7.51
CA PRO A 130 4.64 10.78 6.71
C PRO A 130 3.34 11.23 6.05
N VAL A 131 3.05 10.73 4.86
CA VAL A 131 1.73 10.88 4.26
C VAL A 131 0.70 10.08 5.06
N VAL A 132 -0.45 10.70 5.33
CA VAL A 132 -1.61 10.10 5.99
C VAL A 132 -2.89 10.47 5.24
N GLY A 133 -4.05 9.96 5.66
CA GLY A 133 -5.30 10.27 4.96
C GLY A 133 -5.36 9.65 3.57
N VAL A 134 -4.62 8.58 3.33
CA VAL A 134 -4.57 7.86 2.06
C VAL A 134 -5.23 6.49 2.16
N THR A 135 -6.02 6.15 1.18
CA THR A 135 -6.61 4.82 1.04
C THR A 135 -5.57 3.80 0.54
N TRP A 136 -5.86 2.52 0.70
CA TRP A 136 -5.05 1.45 0.14
C TRP A 136 -4.88 1.55 -1.38
N GLU A 137 -5.93 1.96 -2.09
CA GLU A 137 -5.87 2.19 -3.54
C GLU A 137 -4.94 3.34 -3.91
N GLN A 138 -4.98 4.45 -3.16
CA GLN A 138 -4.07 5.58 -3.37
C GLN A 138 -2.61 5.18 -3.12
N ALA A 139 -2.34 4.36 -2.10
CA ALA A 139 -1.01 3.83 -1.83
C ALA A 139 -0.49 2.95 -2.98
N ASN A 140 -1.35 2.10 -3.58
CA ASN A 140 -1.01 1.32 -4.78
C ASN A 140 -0.78 2.22 -6.01
N ALA A 141 -1.61 3.25 -6.20
CA ALA A 141 -1.45 4.21 -7.27
C ALA A 141 -0.10 4.94 -7.18
N PHE A 142 0.34 5.30 -5.97
CA PHE A 142 1.66 5.86 -5.73
C PHE A 142 2.79 4.89 -6.11
N CYS A 143 2.67 3.61 -5.73
CA CYS A 143 3.65 2.58 -6.12
C CYS A 143 3.75 2.45 -7.65
N ALA A 144 2.62 2.50 -8.36
CA ALA A 144 2.57 2.49 -9.82
C ALA A 144 3.26 3.74 -10.40
N TRP A 145 2.89 4.92 -9.92
CA TRP A 145 3.52 6.18 -10.34
C TRP A 145 5.03 6.18 -10.11
N ARG A 146 5.48 5.75 -8.92
CA ARG A 146 6.91 5.66 -8.59
C ARG A 146 7.66 4.71 -9.54
N THR A 147 7.00 3.63 -9.95
CA THR A 147 7.54 2.71 -10.95
C THR A 147 7.70 3.41 -12.29
N ASP A 148 6.65 4.05 -12.79
CA ASP A 148 6.66 4.71 -14.09
C ASP A 148 7.68 5.86 -14.12
N TYR A 149 7.80 6.61 -13.02
CA TYR A 149 8.81 7.65 -12.85
C TYR A 149 10.24 7.09 -12.94
N LEU A 150 10.51 5.97 -12.24
CA LEU A 150 11.81 5.30 -12.28
C LEU A 150 12.13 4.78 -13.70
N LEU A 151 11.17 4.11 -14.34
CA LEU A 151 11.34 3.52 -15.66
C LEU A 151 11.63 4.59 -16.74
N LYS A 152 11.00 5.75 -16.64
CA LYS A 152 11.29 6.90 -17.54
C LYS A 152 12.73 7.39 -17.42
N GLY A 153 13.33 7.29 -16.23
CA GLY A 153 14.72 7.71 -16.00
C GLY A 153 15.78 6.71 -16.46
N LEU A 154 15.43 5.42 -16.58
CA LEU A 154 16.41 4.34 -16.81
C LEU A 154 16.60 3.94 -18.29
N GLY A 155 15.73 4.36 -19.19
CA GLY A 155 15.83 4.01 -20.61
C GLY A 155 15.90 2.48 -20.83
N PRO A 156 16.90 1.96 -21.60
CA PRO A 156 17.00 0.52 -21.92
C PRO A 156 17.15 -0.41 -20.70
N GLU A 157 17.67 0.10 -19.60
CA GLU A 157 17.85 -0.69 -18.34
C GLU A 157 16.53 -0.93 -17.62
N ALA A 158 15.47 -0.21 -17.99
CA ALA A 158 14.13 -0.34 -17.40
C ALA A 158 13.60 -1.78 -17.42
N ARG A 159 13.96 -2.59 -18.42
CA ARG A 159 13.54 -4.00 -18.57
C ARG A 159 13.94 -4.92 -17.42
N PHE A 160 14.95 -4.55 -16.63
CA PHE A 160 15.44 -5.34 -15.49
C PHE A 160 14.86 -4.91 -14.16
N VAL A 161 14.06 -3.83 -14.15
CA VAL A 161 13.55 -3.23 -12.93
C VAL A 161 12.18 -3.80 -12.60
N GLN A 162 12.08 -4.37 -11.40
CA GLN A 162 10.80 -4.80 -10.85
C GLN A 162 9.96 -3.60 -10.41
N ARG A 163 8.64 -3.73 -10.50
CA ARG A 163 7.72 -2.66 -10.10
C ARG A 163 7.73 -2.43 -8.58
N TYR A 164 7.56 -1.17 -8.17
CA TYR A 164 7.22 -0.87 -6.79
C TYR A 164 5.82 -1.37 -6.47
N ARG A 165 5.63 -1.81 -5.25
CA ARG A 165 4.37 -2.30 -4.70
C ARG A 165 4.33 -2.07 -3.19
N LEU A 166 3.18 -2.26 -2.58
CA LEU A 166 3.11 -2.40 -1.13
C LEU A 166 3.80 -3.70 -0.70
N PRO A 167 4.41 -3.76 0.49
CA PRO A 167 4.90 -5.01 1.05
C PRO A 167 3.74 -5.96 1.34
N THR A 168 3.98 -7.27 1.27
CA THR A 168 3.09 -8.22 1.92
C THR A 168 3.20 -8.07 3.42
N GLU A 169 2.21 -8.56 4.16
CA GLU A 169 2.25 -8.56 5.63
C GLU A 169 3.48 -9.30 6.17
N ALA A 170 3.82 -10.44 5.58
CA ALA A 170 5.00 -11.23 5.94
C ALA A 170 6.32 -10.51 5.65
N GLU A 171 6.44 -9.86 4.48
CA GLU A 171 7.62 -9.05 4.13
C GLU A 171 7.79 -7.88 5.09
N TRP A 172 6.69 -7.23 5.45
CA TRP A 172 6.72 -6.11 6.39
C TRP A 172 7.21 -6.55 7.77
N GLU A 173 6.65 -7.66 8.30
CA GLU A 173 7.04 -8.19 9.61
C GLU A 173 8.49 -8.65 9.62
N PHE A 174 8.92 -9.38 8.59
CA PHE A 174 10.32 -9.81 8.45
C PHE A 174 11.27 -8.61 8.44
N ALA A 175 10.92 -7.56 7.71
CA ALA A 175 11.69 -6.33 7.63
C ALA A 175 11.74 -5.59 9.00
N ALA A 176 10.63 -5.55 9.72
CA ALA A 176 10.53 -4.91 11.05
C ALA A 176 11.36 -5.63 12.10
N ARG A 177 11.30 -6.97 12.17
CA ARG A 177 12.03 -7.78 13.15
C ARG A 177 13.54 -7.69 13.02
N GLY A 178 14.03 -7.27 11.86
CA GLY A 178 15.46 -7.14 11.63
C GLY A 178 16.21 -8.48 11.67
N LYS A 179 17.52 -8.43 11.85
CA LYS A 179 18.39 -9.62 11.89
C LYS A 179 18.18 -10.48 13.13
N ASN A 180 17.84 -9.85 14.25
CA ASN A 180 17.73 -10.52 15.55
C ASN A 180 16.34 -11.11 15.83
N GLN A 181 15.40 -10.91 14.90
CA GLN A 181 14.02 -11.39 15.02
C GLN A 181 13.32 -10.95 16.32
N SER A 182 13.64 -9.72 16.79
CA SER A 182 13.18 -9.19 18.06
C SER A 182 11.68 -8.81 18.03
N GLU A 183 11.12 -8.63 19.23
CA GLU A 183 9.72 -8.27 19.44
C GLU A 183 9.42 -6.85 18.92
N PHE A 184 10.37 -5.94 19.09
CA PHE A 184 10.37 -4.59 18.52
C PHE A 184 11.43 -4.48 17.40
N PRO A 185 11.39 -3.45 16.57
CA PRO A 185 12.41 -3.22 15.53
C PRO A 185 13.84 -2.99 16.08
N TRP A 186 13.99 -2.76 17.36
CA TRP A 186 15.26 -2.63 18.08
C TRP A 186 15.56 -3.87 18.95
N ASP A 187 16.80 -3.98 19.46
CA ASP A 187 17.33 -5.22 20.02
C ASP A 187 16.98 -5.47 21.51
N ASN A 188 16.22 -4.60 22.16
CA ASN A 188 15.79 -4.81 23.54
C ASN A 188 14.26 -4.86 23.68
N ALA A 189 13.78 -5.31 24.84
CA ALA A 189 12.35 -5.42 25.13
C ALA A 189 11.74 -4.08 25.63
N ASP A 190 12.56 -3.10 25.96
CA ASP A 190 12.11 -1.82 26.45
C ASP A 190 11.83 -0.85 25.31
N VAL A 191 10.85 0.02 25.48
CA VAL A 191 10.51 1.09 24.52
C VAL A 191 11.38 2.34 24.69
N LYS A 192 12.35 2.32 25.63
CA LYS A 192 13.30 3.38 25.94
C LYS A 192 14.72 2.87 25.95
N ASN A 193 15.65 3.77 25.61
CA ASN A 193 17.07 3.53 25.80
C ASN A 193 17.51 3.78 27.25
N GLY A 194 18.80 3.52 27.53
CA GLY A 194 19.39 3.72 28.87
C GLY A 194 19.32 5.16 29.39
N ASP A 195 19.17 6.15 28.52
CA ASP A 195 19.03 7.57 28.85
C ASP A 195 17.56 7.98 29.05
N GLY A 196 16.61 7.05 28.91
CA GLY A 196 15.19 7.28 29.08
C GLY A 196 14.48 7.85 27.84
N CYS A 197 15.16 7.96 26.69
CA CYS A 197 14.58 8.41 25.43
C CYS A 197 13.80 7.26 24.75
N PHE A 198 12.63 7.58 24.20
CA PHE A 198 11.82 6.61 23.47
C PHE A 198 12.44 6.25 22.10
N TYR A 199 12.21 5.02 21.66
CA TYR A 199 12.67 4.52 20.35
C TYR A 199 11.68 4.75 19.22
N ALA A 200 10.46 5.18 19.51
CA ALA A 200 9.40 5.37 18.54
C ALA A 200 8.40 6.44 18.98
N ASN A 201 7.62 6.96 18.04
CA ASN A 201 6.49 7.85 18.28
C ASN A 201 5.22 7.00 18.46
N PHE A 202 4.69 6.96 19.69
CA PHE A 202 3.49 6.20 20.05
C PHE A 202 2.85 6.83 21.31
N LYS A 203 1.83 6.21 21.87
CA LYS A 203 1.14 6.69 23.08
C LYS A 203 1.68 5.99 24.35
N PRO A 204 2.72 6.55 25.00
CA PRO A 204 3.47 5.79 25.99
C PRO A 204 2.77 5.59 27.34
N ASP A 205 1.92 6.53 27.78
CA ASP A 205 1.32 6.48 29.12
C ASP A 205 -0.11 7.03 29.11
N ARG A 206 -0.93 6.52 30.03
CA ARG A 206 -2.25 7.10 30.30
C ARG A 206 -2.09 8.49 30.93
N GLY A 207 -2.75 9.50 30.34
CA GLY A 207 -2.77 10.87 30.84
C GLY A 207 -1.60 11.74 30.41
N ASN A 208 -0.49 11.18 29.91
CA ASN A 208 0.61 11.92 29.29
C ASN A 208 0.97 11.30 27.93
N TYR A 209 0.15 11.59 26.95
CA TYR A 209 0.25 11.03 25.59
C TYR A 209 1.37 11.62 24.77
N THR A 210 2.03 12.68 25.23
CA THR A 210 3.13 13.39 24.56
C THR A 210 4.48 13.14 25.23
N LYS A 211 4.57 12.14 26.07
CA LYS A 211 5.80 11.84 26.82
C LYS A 211 6.97 11.44 25.92
N ASP A 212 6.69 10.91 24.74
CA ASP A 212 7.67 10.64 23.68
C ASP A 212 8.11 11.90 22.91
N GLY A 213 7.52 13.07 23.21
CA GLY A 213 7.81 14.35 22.57
C GLY A 213 6.89 14.72 21.41
N ASN A 214 5.94 13.87 21.04
CA ASN A 214 5.05 14.09 19.89
C ASN A 214 3.58 13.98 20.29
N LEU A 215 2.73 14.83 19.69
CA LEU A 215 1.28 14.80 19.89
C LEU A 215 0.59 14.01 18.77
N ILE A 216 1.14 14.10 17.57
CA ILE A 216 0.66 13.47 16.34
C ILE A 216 1.87 12.78 15.66
N THR A 217 1.82 12.64 14.34
CA THR A 217 2.96 12.18 13.54
C THR A 217 4.23 12.99 13.82
N SER A 218 5.37 12.38 13.65
CA SER A 218 6.69 13.02 13.71
C SER A 218 7.36 13.01 12.33
N LYS A 219 8.42 13.78 12.17
CA LYS A 219 9.26 13.70 10.97
C LYS A 219 9.77 12.27 10.80
N VAL A 220 9.85 11.82 9.56
CA VAL A 220 10.36 10.48 9.25
C VAL A 220 11.85 10.38 9.56
N GLY A 221 12.26 9.22 10.09
CA GLY A 221 13.67 8.92 10.32
C GLY A 221 14.33 9.66 11.50
N ILE A 222 13.56 10.22 12.43
CA ILE A 222 14.14 10.87 13.63
C ILE A 222 14.60 9.86 14.69
N TYR A 223 14.06 8.67 14.68
CA TYR A 223 14.45 7.55 15.56
C TYR A 223 15.52 6.69 14.89
N SER A 224 16.25 5.91 15.69
CA SER A 224 17.29 5.02 15.14
C SER A 224 16.67 3.93 14.24
N PRO A 225 17.35 3.57 13.14
CA PRO A 225 16.89 2.48 12.28
C PRO A 225 17.07 1.12 12.95
N ASN A 226 16.32 0.13 12.50
CA ASN A 226 16.54 -1.25 12.90
C ASN A 226 17.82 -1.85 12.27
N SER A 227 18.14 -3.10 12.60
CA SER A 227 19.34 -3.79 12.11
C SER A 227 19.39 -4.02 10.59
N ASN A 228 18.27 -3.81 9.88
CA ASN A 228 18.19 -3.79 8.43
C ASN A 228 18.34 -2.37 7.83
N GLY A 229 18.56 -1.34 8.66
CA GLY A 229 18.67 0.05 8.24
C GLY A 229 17.32 0.71 7.92
N LEU A 230 16.20 0.16 8.42
CA LEU A 230 14.85 0.67 8.17
C LEU A 230 14.39 1.51 9.35
N TYR A 231 13.86 2.70 9.04
CA TYR A 231 13.33 3.66 10.00
C TYR A 231 11.82 3.47 10.19
N ASP A 232 11.32 3.92 11.33
CA ASP A 232 9.88 4.03 11.66
C ASP A 232 9.10 2.73 11.44
N MET A 233 9.74 1.57 11.72
CA MET A 233 9.08 0.27 11.67
C MET A 233 8.18 0.00 12.89
N ALA A 234 8.12 0.91 13.85
CA ALA A 234 7.22 0.90 15.00
C ALA A 234 6.78 2.34 15.29
N GLY A 235 5.47 2.54 15.45
CA GLY A 235 4.91 3.86 15.73
C GLY A 235 4.94 4.82 14.53
N ASN A 236 4.83 6.09 14.79
CA ASN A 236 4.62 7.17 13.84
C ASN A 236 3.31 6.99 13.06
N VAL A 237 3.30 6.25 11.96
CA VAL A 237 2.08 5.84 11.25
C VAL A 237 2.06 4.33 11.05
N ALA A 238 0.90 3.74 11.21
CA ALA A 238 0.68 2.36 10.79
C ALA A 238 0.70 2.30 9.26
N GLU A 239 1.07 1.15 8.68
CA GLU A 239 1.37 1.08 7.26
C GLU A 239 0.51 0.04 6.54
N TRP A 240 -0.06 0.47 5.39
CA TRP A 240 -0.77 -0.42 4.50
C TRP A 240 0.14 -1.53 3.97
N THR A 241 -0.36 -2.76 3.96
CA THR A 241 0.24 -3.89 3.25
C THR A 241 -0.63 -4.33 2.07
N SER A 242 -0.10 -5.16 1.17
CA SER A 242 -0.88 -5.72 0.06
C SER A 242 -1.85 -6.82 0.50
N THR A 243 -1.65 -7.41 1.68
CA THR A 243 -2.33 -8.61 2.16
C THR A 243 -3.73 -8.28 2.69
N VAL A 244 -4.71 -9.12 2.33
CA VAL A 244 -6.05 -9.09 2.95
C VAL A 244 -5.94 -9.58 4.40
N TYR A 245 -6.56 -8.84 5.31
CA TYR A 245 -6.59 -9.24 6.71
C TYR A 245 -7.58 -10.39 6.94
N THR A 246 -7.11 -11.44 7.57
CA THR A 246 -7.91 -12.55 8.10
C THR A 246 -7.58 -12.77 9.57
N GLU A 247 -8.58 -13.13 10.36
CA GLU A 247 -8.37 -13.44 11.79
C GLU A 247 -7.52 -14.70 11.99
N ALA A 248 -7.64 -15.67 11.08
CA ALA A 248 -6.82 -16.88 11.07
C ALA A 248 -5.33 -16.61 10.72
N GLY A 249 -5.02 -15.41 10.26
CA GLY A 249 -3.64 -15.05 9.93
C GLY A 249 -3.03 -15.92 8.85
N VAL A 250 -1.75 -16.23 9.02
CA VAL A 250 -0.98 -17.06 8.10
C VAL A 250 -1.42 -18.53 8.09
N ASP A 251 -2.09 -19.00 9.13
CA ASP A 251 -2.57 -20.39 9.23
C ASP A 251 -3.60 -20.74 8.16
N ALA A 252 -4.26 -19.72 7.59
CA ALA A 252 -5.20 -19.88 6.47
C ALA A 252 -4.53 -19.77 5.10
N MET A 253 -3.22 -19.61 5.04
CA MET A 253 -2.46 -19.33 3.82
C MET A 253 -1.53 -20.49 3.47
N ASN A 254 -1.13 -20.53 2.19
CA ASN A 254 -0.17 -21.52 1.72
C ASN A 254 1.23 -21.20 2.28
N ASP A 255 1.93 -22.19 2.84
CA ASP A 255 3.28 -22.09 3.42
C ASP A 255 4.33 -21.51 2.47
N LEU A 256 4.19 -21.76 1.16
CA LEU A 256 5.15 -21.30 0.16
C LEU A 256 5.00 -19.83 -0.22
N ASN A 257 3.83 -19.24 0.00
CA ASN A 257 3.57 -17.84 -0.29
C ASN A 257 2.41 -17.32 0.57
N PRO A 258 2.67 -16.95 1.82
CA PRO A 258 1.65 -16.54 2.78
C PRO A 258 1.14 -15.12 2.46
N ASP A 259 0.54 -14.94 1.29
CA ASP A 259 -0.02 -13.66 0.87
C ASP A 259 -1.39 -13.87 0.21
N LEU A 260 -2.42 -13.39 0.86
CA LEU A 260 -3.77 -13.36 0.32
C LEU A 260 -4.01 -11.99 -0.35
N LYS A 261 -3.94 -11.99 -1.69
CA LYS A 261 -4.22 -10.80 -2.50
C LYS A 261 -5.65 -10.80 -3.00
N TYR A 262 -6.35 -9.73 -2.71
CA TYR A 262 -7.68 -9.49 -3.25
C TYR A 262 -7.95 -7.99 -3.26
N ASN A 263 -8.35 -7.44 -4.39
CA ASN A 263 -8.87 -6.07 -4.48
C ASN A 263 -10.39 -6.14 -4.46
N ALA A 264 -10.99 -5.81 -3.32
CA ALA A 264 -12.42 -5.95 -3.13
C ALA A 264 -13.20 -4.92 -3.95
N ALA A 265 -14.20 -5.39 -4.69
CA ALA A 265 -15.16 -4.53 -5.39
C ALA A 265 -16.07 -3.79 -4.40
N LYS A 266 -16.79 -2.79 -4.90
CA LYS A 266 -17.71 -1.99 -4.07
C LYS A 266 -18.81 -2.85 -3.45
N GLU A 267 -19.29 -3.83 -4.17
CA GLU A 267 -20.39 -4.74 -3.81
C GLU A 267 -19.95 -5.88 -2.90
N ASP A 268 -18.64 -6.12 -2.77
CA ASP A 268 -18.11 -7.20 -1.96
C ASP A 268 -18.44 -7.03 -0.48
N PRO A 269 -18.58 -8.15 0.26
CA PRO A 269 -18.76 -8.13 1.70
C PRO A 269 -17.62 -7.38 2.42
N TYR A 270 -17.93 -6.64 3.47
CA TYR A 270 -16.97 -5.84 4.24
C TYR A 270 -15.74 -6.63 4.70
N ARG A 271 -15.90 -7.92 5.04
CA ARG A 271 -14.78 -8.78 5.43
C ARG A 271 -13.67 -8.85 4.39
N LEU A 272 -14.01 -8.81 3.10
CA LEU A 272 -13.04 -8.85 1.99
C LEU A 272 -12.36 -7.51 1.73
N LYS A 273 -12.92 -6.42 2.26
CA LYS A 273 -12.38 -5.06 2.13
C LYS A 273 -11.32 -4.74 3.18
N LYS A 274 -11.10 -5.62 4.16
CA LYS A 274 -10.08 -5.43 5.20
C LYS A 274 -8.69 -5.70 4.63
N LYS A 275 -7.78 -4.75 4.83
CA LYS A 275 -6.34 -4.89 4.50
C LYS A 275 -5.53 -4.90 5.76
N SER A 276 -4.50 -5.72 5.81
CA SER A 276 -3.57 -5.75 6.94
C SER A 276 -2.80 -4.44 7.02
N VAL A 277 -2.73 -3.90 8.23
CA VAL A 277 -1.99 -2.70 8.59
C VAL A 277 -1.00 -3.06 9.69
N ARG A 278 0.22 -2.57 9.60
CA ARG A 278 1.32 -2.98 10.48
C ARG A 278 2.02 -1.79 11.12
N GLY A 279 2.77 -2.05 12.22
CA GLY A 279 3.66 -1.08 12.85
C GLY A 279 3.04 -0.29 14.00
N GLY A 280 1.73 -0.18 14.08
CA GLY A 280 1.07 0.75 15.01
C GLY A 280 1.39 2.21 14.68
N SER A 281 0.88 3.14 15.46
CA SER A 281 0.97 4.57 15.12
C SER A 281 1.10 5.45 16.36
N TRP A 282 1.26 6.75 16.15
CA TRP A 282 1.35 7.80 17.19
C TRP A 282 0.18 7.77 18.19
N LYS A 283 -0.99 7.23 17.80
CA LYS A 283 -2.17 7.13 18.68
C LYS A 283 -2.22 5.84 19.50
N ASP A 284 -1.38 4.85 19.19
CA ASP A 284 -1.48 3.50 19.71
C ASP A 284 -0.56 3.28 20.93
N PRO A 285 -0.96 2.47 21.92
CA PRO A 285 -0.11 2.13 23.06
C PRO A 285 0.99 1.12 22.65
N GLU A 286 1.96 0.91 23.53
CA GLU A 286 3.12 0.06 23.34
C GLU A 286 2.82 -1.34 22.74
N SER A 287 1.77 -2.01 23.21
CA SER A 287 1.41 -3.34 22.73
C SER A 287 1.11 -3.40 21.23
N PHE A 288 0.71 -2.28 20.64
CA PHE A 288 0.31 -2.19 19.23
C PHE A 288 1.48 -1.86 18.29
N ILE A 289 2.62 -1.40 18.83
CA ILE A 289 3.81 -1.09 18.04
C ILE A 289 4.82 -2.24 17.97
N ARG A 290 4.48 -3.42 18.50
CA ARG A 290 5.28 -4.65 18.39
C ARG A 290 5.32 -5.13 16.94
N SER A 291 6.46 -5.66 16.52
CA SER A 291 6.65 -6.14 15.13
C SER A 291 5.63 -7.20 14.71
N ALA A 292 5.18 -8.06 15.65
CA ALA A 292 4.19 -9.09 15.38
C ALA A 292 2.74 -8.61 15.45
N TRP A 293 2.49 -7.39 15.97
CA TRP A 293 1.12 -6.92 16.12
C TRP A 293 0.44 -6.75 14.76
N ARG A 294 -0.76 -7.33 14.64
CA ARG A 294 -1.59 -7.30 13.43
C ARG A 294 -2.79 -6.39 13.65
N SER A 295 -3.01 -5.48 12.73
CA SER A 295 -4.19 -4.62 12.68
C SER A 295 -4.77 -4.62 11.27
N TRP A 296 -5.90 -3.98 11.10
CA TRP A 296 -6.54 -3.84 9.80
C TRP A 296 -7.35 -2.54 9.70
N GLU A 297 -7.56 -2.13 8.47
CA GLU A 297 -8.55 -1.10 8.13
C GLU A 297 -9.21 -1.44 6.79
N TYR A 298 -10.35 -0.87 6.51
CA TYR A 298 -11.01 -1.03 5.23
C TYR A 298 -10.23 -0.33 4.12
N GLN A 299 -10.05 -0.98 2.98
CA GLN A 299 -9.22 -0.48 1.87
C GLN A 299 -9.61 0.91 1.35
N ASN A 300 -10.83 1.33 1.57
CA ASN A 300 -11.38 2.62 1.14
C ASN A 300 -11.49 3.66 2.28
N GLN A 301 -10.96 3.37 3.46
CA GLN A 301 -11.01 4.28 4.62
C GLN A 301 -9.64 4.93 4.83
N PRO A 302 -9.50 6.22 4.52
CA PRO A 302 -8.31 6.98 4.86
C PRO A 302 -8.30 7.30 6.36
N ARG A 303 -7.12 7.25 6.99
CA ARG A 303 -6.94 7.54 8.42
C ARG A 303 -5.78 8.51 8.64
N SER A 304 -5.89 9.34 9.67
CA SER A 304 -4.84 10.29 10.06
C SER A 304 -3.61 9.62 10.72
N TYR A 305 -3.68 8.31 10.91
CA TYR A 305 -2.65 7.50 11.54
C TYR A 305 -2.20 6.30 10.68
N ILE A 306 -2.63 6.24 9.41
CA ILE A 306 -2.22 5.22 8.46
C ILE A 306 -1.56 5.87 7.25
N GLY A 307 -0.34 5.42 6.98
CA GLY A 307 0.45 5.73 5.79
C GLY A 307 0.85 4.46 5.06
N PHE A 308 1.98 4.48 4.37
CA PHE A 308 2.51 3.30 3.67
C PHE A 308 3.99 3.45 3.35
N ARG A 309 4.62 2.32 3.04
CA ARG A 309 5.94 2.27 2.38
C ARG A 309 5.90 1.41 1.13
N CYS A 310 6.77 1.71 0.17
CA CYS A 310 6.92 0.93 -1.04
C CYS A 310 8.09 -0.04 -0.90
N VAL A 311 7.92 -1.23 -1.47
CA VAL A 311 8.99 -2.21 -1.64
C VAL A 311 9.17 -2.55 -3.12
N ARG A 312 10.32 -3.10 -3.46
CA ARG A 312 10.64 -3.60 -4.79
C ARG A 312 11.45 -4.88 -4.66
N SER A 313 11.04 -5.92 -5.38
CA SER A 313 11.82 -7.15 -5.44
C SER A 313 13.11 -6.91 -6.21
N LEU A 314 14.20 -7.53 -5.77
CA LEU A 314 15.44 -7.54 -6.55
C LEU A 314 15.27 -8.56 -7.70
N ALA A 315 15.63 -8.15 -8.91
CA ALA A 315 15.82 -9.12 -9.98
C ALA A 315 17.07 -9.93 -9.62
N THR A 316 16.90 -11.22 -9.32
CA THR A 316 18.05 -12.12 -9.23
C THR A 316 18.59 -12.30 -10.64
N THR A 317 19.69 -11.63 -10.97
CA THR A 317 20.47 -11.98 -12.15
C THR A 317 21.12 -13.33 -11.86
N SER A 318 20.47 -14.41 -12.27
CA SER A 318 21.09 -15.72 -12.34
C SER A 318 22.07 -15.71 -13.51
N SER A 319 23.26 -15.16 -13.30
CA SER A 319 24.42 -15.45 -14.15
C SER A 319 25.72 -15.02 -13.49
N ALA A 320 26.04 -15.57 -12.33
CA ALA A 320 27.44 -15.85 -12.09
C ALA A 320 27.75 -17.18 -12.81
N LYS A 321 28.09 -17.13 -14.09
CA LYS A 321 28.87 -18.20 -14.70
C LYS A 321 30.17 -18.32 -13.88
N GLN A 322 30.19 -19.27 -12.95
CA GLN A 322 31.45 -19.78 -12.44
C GLN A 322 32.26 -20.24 -13.68
N LYS A 323 33.35 -19.55 -13.98
CA LYS A 323 34.35 -20.09 -14.88
C LYS A 323 34.93 -21.33 -14.17
N PRO A 324 34.97 -22.49 -14.82
CA PRO A 324 35.73 -23.60 -14.28
C PRO A 324 37.21 -23.19 -14.28
N SER A 325 37.82 -23.39 -13.13
CA SER A 325 39.27 -23.30 -12.92
C SER A 325 39.99 -24.42 -13.68
#